data_e8c3a130747b15aec13a6c0c02d7dffe
#
_entry.id   e8c3a130747b15aec13a6c0c02d7dffe
#
_cell.length_a   1.000
_cell.length_b   1.000
_cell.length_c   1.000
_cell.angle_alpha   90.00
_cell.angle_beta   90.00
_cell.angle_gamma   90.00
#
_symmetry.space_group_name_H-M   'P 1'
#
loop_
_entity.id
_entity.type
_entity.pdbx_description
1 polymer ?
#
loop_
_entity_poly.entity_id
_entity_poly.type
_entity_poly.pdbx_seq_one_letter_code
_entity_poly.pdbx_strand_id
1 'polypeptide(L)'
;MIGSKVLLCYFLLSIGLVQIDAAPSDKCKTVFSSRVKDSLCGAKEYMTIQEADMDKMMDCVLRAVNIVDNTGAGNLKSLLEPMREIEVDGWKHKLNIESCTTTTMTKTLPEPQRAHAFYKCIMKTKSKKTFKEEFNKRVCGHGSAMNFFTP
;
A
#
# COMPACT_ATOMS: atom_id res chain seq x y z
N MET A 1 -0.93 47.29 -32.10
CA MET A 1 -1.62 46.03 -32.36
C MET A 1 -0.68 44.82 -32.20
N ILE A 2 0.05 44.76 -31.08
CA ILE A 2 0.95 43.60 -30.79
C ILE A 2 0.48 42.85 -29.52
N GLY A 3 -0.64 43.29 -28.91
CA GLY A 3 -1.13 42.73 -27.64
C GLY A 3 -1.91 41.42 -27.72
N SER A 4 -2.42 41.03 -28.87
CA SER A 4 -3.34 39.91 -28.96
C SER A 4 -2.67 38.51 -29.21
N LYS A 5 -1.43 38.52 -29.68
CA LYS A 5 -0.70 37.27 -29.96
C LYS A 5 0.14 36.77 -28.79
N VAL A 6 0.45 37.64 -27.84
CA VAL A 6 1.23 37.28 -26.63
C VAL A 6 0.34 36.63 -25.56
N LEU A 7 -0.95 36.97 -25.54
CA LEU A 7 -1.88 36.39 -24.55
C LEU A 7 -2.22 34.91 -24.83
N LEU A 8 -2.14 34.49 -26.11
CA LEU A 8 -2.46 33.08 -26.46
C LEU A 8 -1.36 32.09 -26.08
N CYS A 9 -0.12 32.55 -25.97
CA CYS A 9 0.99 31.68 -25.56
C CYS A 9 1.02 31.41 -24.06
N TYR A 10 0.47 32.29 -23.23
CA TYR A 10 0.42 32.10 -21.77
C TYR A 10 -0.67 31.14 -21.32
N PHE A 11 -1.72 30.94 -22.13
CA PHE A 11 -2.80 30.00 -21.80
C PHE A 11 -2.46 28.53 -22.09
N LEU A 12 -1.42 28.24 -22.88
CA LEU A 12 -1.03 26.87 -23.20
C LEU A 12 0.01 26.26 -22.25
N LEU A 13 0.54 27.06 -21.31
CA LEU A 13 1.55 26.61 -20.33
C LEU A 13 0.98 26.17 -18.98
N SER A 14 -0.33 26.26 -18.81
CA SER A 14 -1.00 25.83 -17.58
C SER A 14 -1.77 24.52 -17.71
N ILE A 15 -1.46 23.70 -18.73
CA ILE A 15 -1.83 22.29 -18.71
C ILE A 15 -0.87 21.66 -17.70
N GLY A 16 -1.28 21.69 -16.44
CA GLY A 16 -0.58 20.97 -15.38
C GLY A 16 -0.36 19.54 -15.86
N LEU A 17 0.89 19.12 -15.89
CA LEU A 17 1.24 17.71 -16.05
C LEU A 17 0.49 16.95 -14.97
N VAL A 18 -0.64 16.35 -15.30
CA VAL A 18 -1.27 15.33 -14.46
C VAL A 18 -0.28 14.18 -14.44
N GLN A 19 0.53 14.14 -13.40
CA GLN A 19 1.33 12.96 -13.14
C GLN A 19 0.35 11.83 -12.82
N ILE A 20 0.11 10.99 -13.81
CA ILE A 20 -0.59 9.72 -13.60
C ILE A 20 0.42 8.84 -12.87
N ASP A 21 0.33 8.80 -11.55
CA ASP A 21 1.11 7.85 -10.76
C ASP A 21 0.74 6.44 -11.22
N ALA A 22 1.75 5.71 -11.71
CA ALA A 22 1.56 4.32 -12.12
C ALA A 22 1.02 3.51 -10.96
N ALA A 23 0.02 2.65 -11.21
CA ALA A 23 -0.50 1.74 -10.20
C ALA A 23 0.64 0.86 -9.63
N PRO A 24 0.58 0.44 -8.34
CA PRO A 24 1.60 -0.43 -7.74
C PRO A 24 1.88 -1.70 -8.54
N SER A 25 0.85 -2.26 -9.19
CA SER A 25 0.96 -3.40 -10.10
C SER A 25 1.87 -3.13 -11.30
N ASP A 26 1.95 -1.88 -11.78
CA ASP A 26 2.82 -1.52 -12.90
C ASP A 26 4.29 -1.42 -12.49
N LYS A 27 4.56 -0.90 -11.29
CA LYS A 27 5.92 -0.80 -10.73
C LYS A 27 6.49 -2.17 -10.36
N CYS A 28 5.64 -3.13 -9.99
CA CYS A 28 6.02 -4.44 -9.48
C CYS A 28 5.67 -5.60 -10.42
N LYS A 29 5.51 -5.36 -11.72
CA LYS A 29 5.08 -6.34 -12.73
C LYS A 29 5.83 -7.67 -12.70
N THR A 30 7.12 -7.64 -12.42
CA THR A 30 7.97 -8.83 -12.43
C THR A 30 7.73 -9.77 -11.25
N VAL A 31 7.17 -9.25 -10.15
CA VAL A 31 6.96 -9.99 -8.90
C VAL A 31 5.50 -10.03 -8.46
N PHE A 32 4.62 -9.31 -9.14
CA PHE A 32 3.21 -9.14 -8.77
C PHE A 32 2.29 -9.27 -9.99
N SER A 33 2.10 -10.51 -10.44
CA SER A 33 1.18 -10.83 -11.53
C SER A 33 -0.28 -10.63 -11.14
N SER A 34 -1.18 -10.52 -12.12
CA SER A 34 -2.63 -10.37 -11.86
C SER A 34 -3.18 -11.51 -11.01
N ARG A 35 -2.77 -12.75 -11.24
CA ARG A 35 -3.19 -13.92 -10.46
C ARG A 35 -2.73 -13.85 -9.00
N VAL A 36 -1.49 -13.44 -8.78
CA VAL A 36 -0.93 -13.22 -7.43
C VAL A 36 -1.67 -12.09 -6.73
N LYS A 37 -1.94 -10.99 -7.44
CA LYS A 37 -2.74 -9.86 -6.94
C LYS A 37 -4.13 -10.32 -6.49
N ASP A 38 -4.85 -11.06 -7.33
CA ASP A 38 -6.20 -11.53 -7.01
C ASP A 38 -6.20 -12.41 -5.77
N SER A 39 -5.24 -13.34 -5.66
CA SER A 39 -5.07 -14.19 -4.48
C SER A 39 -4.78 -13.37 -3.22
N LEU A 40 -3.87 -12.41 -3.30
CA LEU A 40 -3.49 -11.57 -2.17
C LEU A 40 -4.64 -10.64 -1.74
N CYS A 41 -5.34 -10.04 -2.69
CA CYS A 41 -6.45 -9.13 -2.44
C CYS A 41 -7.67 -9.85 -1.85
N GLY A 42 -7.96 -11.06 -2.29
CA GLY A 42 -9.06 -11.89 -1.78
C GLY A 42 -8.80 -12.51 -0.40
N ALA A 43 -7.56 -12.60 0.03
CA ALA A 43 -7.20 -13.22 1.30
C ALA A 43 -7.65 -12.37 2.49
N LYS A 44 -8.41 -12.95 3.43
CA LYS A 44 -8.83 -12.30 4.69
C LYS A 44 -7.81 -12.49 5.82
N GLU A 45 -7.03 -13.55 5.73
CA GLU A 45 -5.98 -13.91 6.67
C GLU A 45 -4.62 -13.88 5.98
N TYR A 46 -3.55 -13.88 6.77
CA TYR A 46 -2.22 -14.06 6.21
C TYR A 46 -2.12 -15.42 5.52
N MET A 47 -1.66 -15.43 4.28
CA MET A 47 -1.35 -16.63 3.52
C MET A 47 -0.08 -16.45 2.70
N THR A 48 0.60 -17.55 2.41
CA THR A 48 1.68 -17.59 1.43
C THR A 48 1.11 -18.01 0.07
N ILE A 49 1.61 -17.39 -0.99
CA ILE A 49 1.25 -17.72 -2.37
C ILE A 49 2.42 -18.49 -2.95
N GLN A 50 2.21 -19.78 -3.23
CA GLN A 50 3.30 -20.69 -3.62
C GLN A 50 4.05 -20.30 -4.89
N GLU A 51 3.38 -19.58 -5.79
CA GLU A 51 3.95 -19.17 -7.07
C GLU A 51 4.68 -17.82 -6.99
N ALA A 52 4.73 -17.19 -5.81
CA ALA A 52 5.31 -15.88 -5.60
C ALA A 52 6.51 -15.92 -4.65
N ASP A 53 7.56 -15.17 -4.98
CA ASP A 53 8.58 -14.81 -4.01
C ASP A 53 7.98 -13.74 -3.08
N MET A 54 7.44 -14.18 -1.93
CA MET A 54 6.71 -13.34 -1.01
C MET A 54 7.55 -12.17 -0.48
N ASP A 55 8.84 -12.36 -0.28
CA ASP A 55 9.72 -11.31 0.24
C ASP A 55 9.90 -10.20 -0.80
N LYS A 56 10.25 -10.54 -2.02
CA LYS A 56 10.41 -9.57 -3.11
C LYS A 56 9.10 -8.89 -3.47
N MET A 57 8.02 -9.65 -3.51
CA MET A 57 6.70 -9.12 -3.82
C MET A 57 6.25 -8.11 -2.77
N MET A 58 6.30 -8.47 -1.50
CA MET A 58 5.88 -7.59 -0.41
C MET A 58 6.77 -6.37 -0.30
N ASP A 59 8.09 -6.52 -0.47
CA ASP A 59 9.02 -5.38 -0.47
C ASP A 59 8.66 -4.37 -1.57
N CYS A 60 8.44 -4.84 -2.80
CA CYS A 60 8.05 -3.97 -3.91
C CYS A 60 6.68 -3.31 -3.68
N VAL A 61 5.65 -4.09 -3.41
CA VAL A 61 4.26 -3.63 -3.33
C VAL A 61 4.05 -2.69 -2.15
N LEU A 62 4.52 -3.04 -0.95
CA LEU A 62 4.29 -2.25 0.25
C LEU A 62 5.07 -0.93 0.24
N ARG A 63 6.26 -0.89 -0.37
CA ARG A 63 6.99 0.37 -0.62
C ARG A 63 6.27 1.25 -1.63
N ALA A 64 5.81 0.67 -2.74
CA ALA A 64 5.14 1.40 -3.81
C ALA A 64 3.89 2.15 -3.31
N VAL A 65 3.21 1.64 -2.28
CA VAL A 65 1.99 2.24 -1.70
C VAL A 65 2.21 2.89 -0.32
N ASN A 66 3.45 3.08 0.09
CA ASN A 66 3.85 3.71 1.37
C ASN A 66 3.28 3.02 2.63
N ILE A 67 3.04 1.72 2.57
CA ILE A 67 2.70 0.91 3.77
C ILE A 67 3.96 0.65 4.60
N VAL A 68 5.09 0.45 3.95
CA VAL A 68 6.41 0.46 4.58
C VAL A 68 7.25 1.60 4.00
N ASP A 69 8.24 2.04 4.77
CA ASP A 69 9.20 3.06 4.35
C ASP A 69 10.36 2.46 3.52
N ASN A 70 11.35 3.29 3.18
CA ASN A 70 12.49 2.88 2.38
C ASN A 70 13.39 1.83 3.06
N THR A 71 13.25 1.62 4.36
CA THR A 71 13.99 0.60 5.11
C THR A 71 13.22 -0.71 5.25
N GLY A 72 11.99 -0.77 4.76
CA GLY A 72 11.07 -1.91 4.93
C GLY A 72 10.33 -1.91 6.26
N ALA A 73 10.46 -0.85 7.07
CA ALA A 73 9.75 -0.69 8.32
C ALA A 73 8.30 -0.20 8.09
N GLY A 74 7.36 -0.64 8.94
CA GLY A 74 5.99 -0.16 8.88
C GLY A 74 5.88 1.36 9.00
N ASN A 75 5.18 2.00 8.09
CA ASN A 75 5.06 3.45 8.01
C ASN A 75 3.87 3.95 8.84
N LEU A 76 4.09 4.18 10.13
CA LEU A 76 3.04 4.66 11.05
C LEU A 76 2.37 5.94 10.54
N LYS A 77 3.15 6.91 10.08
CA LYS A 77 2.64 8.20 9.59
C LYS A 77 1.69 8.04 8.41
N SER A 78 2.00 7.11 7.51
CA SER A 78 1.17 6.84 6.34
C SER A 78 -0.09 6.01 6.66
N LEU A 79 -0.02 5.13 7.65
CA LEU A 79 -1.07 4.17 7.96
C LEU A 79 -2.10 4.64 8.98
N LEU A 80 -1.67 5.40 9.99
CA LEU A 80 -2.51 5.66 11.16
C LEU A 80 -3.79 6.41 10.85
N GLU A 81 -3.71 7.55 10.15
CA GLU A 81 -4.89 8.36 9.85
C GLU A 81 -5.88 7.64 8.92
N PRO A 82 -5.46 7.02 7.79
CA PRO A 82 -6.39 6.24 6.97
C PRO A 82 -7.05 5.08 7.72
N MET A 83 -6.33 4.39 8.60
CA MET A 83 -6.93 3.31 9.41
C MET A 83 -7.91 3.85 10.45
N ARG A 84 -7.69 5.05 11.00
CA ARG A 84 -8.64 5.72 11.90
C ARG A 84 -9.92 6.18 11.19
N GLU A 85 -9.84 6.50 9.93
CA GLU A 85 -11.03 6.80 9.11
C GLU A 85 -11.93 5.57 8.92
N ILE A 86 -11.35 4.37 8.85
CA ILE A 86 -12.07 3.10 8.74
C ILE A 86 -12.63 2.67 10.11
N GLU A 87 -11.80 2.73 11.14
CA GLU A 87 -12.14 2.35 12.50
C GLU A 87 -11.51 3.32 13.50
N VAL A 88 -12.31 3.99 14.29
CA VAL A 88 -11.90 5.15 15.13
C VAL A 88 -10.88 4.80 16.24
N ASP A 89 -10.65 3.54 16.57
CA ASP A 89 -9.70 3.12 17.62
C ASP A 89 -8.22 3.33 17.20
N GLY A 90 -7.83 4.59 17.10
CA GLY A 90 -6.49 4.98 16.70
C GLY A 90 -5.39 4.52 17.64
N TRP A 91 -5.67 4.38 18.95
CA TRP A 91 -4.70 3.89 19.91
C TRP A 91 -4.34 2.44 19.64
N LYS A 92 -5.33 1.59 19.41
CA LYS A 92 -5.14 0.18 19.03
C LYS A 92 -4.29 0.05 17.76
N HIS A 93 -4.60 0.83 16.72
CA HIS A 93 -3.86 0.79 15.47
C HIS A 93 -2.43 1.25 15.63
N LYS A 94 -2.21 2.35 16.35
CA LYS A 94 -0.87 2.85 16.65
C LYS A 94 -0.03 1.79 17.33
N LEU A 95 -0.52 1.21 18.42
CA LEU A 95 0.21 0.17 19.18
C LEU A 95 0.56 -1.04 18.30
N ASN A 96 -0.37 -1.52 17.48
CA ASN A 96 -0.14 -2.68 16.63
C ASN A 96 0.86 -2.39 15.50
N ILE A 97 0.80 -1.21 14.88
CA ILE A 97 1.77 -0.81 13.86
C ILE A 97 3.16 -0.66 14.47
N GLU A 98 3.29 0.07 15.59
CA GLU A 98 4.58 0.27 16.27
C GLU A 98 5.17 -1.05 16.78
N SER A 99 4.37 -1.92 17.37
CA SER A 99 4.81 -3.22 17.85
C SER A 99 5.34 -4.10 16.71
N CYS A 100 4.60 -4.18 15.59
CA CYS A 100 5.03 -4.95 14.43
C CYS A 100 6.29 -4.35 13.78
N THR A 101 6.39 -3.03 13.69
CA THR A 101 7.59 -2.35 13.19
C THR A 101 8.81 -2.65 14.06
N THR A 102 8.69 -2.48 15.36
CA THR A 102 9.78 -2.76 16.30
C THR A 102 10.18 -4.23 16.27
N THR A 103 9.24 -5.14 16.32
CA THR A 103 9.52 -6.60 16.28
C THR A 103 10.24 -7.00 15.00
N THR A 104 9.85 -6.42 13.87
CA THR A 104 10.49 -6.69 12.57
C THR A 104 11.89 -6.12 12.50
N MET A 105 12.08 -4.89 12.96
CA MET A 105 13.38 -4.21 12.88
C MET A 105 14.43 -4.79 13.85
N THR A 106 14.01 -5.32 14.99
CA THR A 106 14.90 -5.94 15.97
C THR A 106 15.40 -7.33 15.55
N LYS A 107 14.76 -7.97 14.59
CA LYS A 107 15.14 -9.33 14.12
C LYS A 107 16.36 -9.38 13.19
N THR A 108 17.02 -8.27 12.90
CA THR A 108 18.16 -8.21 11.97
C THR A 108 17.90 -8.90 10.62
N LEU A 109 16.69 -8.81 10.12
CA LEU A 109 16.32 -9.39 8.83
C LEU A 109 16.99 -8.63 7.68
N PRO A 110 17.38 -9.33 6.61
CA PRO A 110 17.72 -8.67 5.35
C PRO A 110 16.61 -7.72 4.91
N GLU A 111 16.98 -6.59 4.31
CA GLU A 111 16.04 -5.53 3.96
C GLU A 111 14.83 -6.03 3.16
N PRO A 112 14.97 -6.90 2.11
CA PRO A 112 13.82 -7.40 1.35
C PRO A 112 12.82 -8.23 2.18
N GLN A 113 13.24 -8.79 3.31
CA GLN A 113 12.37 -9.61 4.16
C GLN A 113 11.56 -8.80 5.18
N ARG A 114 11.94 -7.56 5.43
CA ARG A 114 11.33 -6.72 6.49
C ARG A 114 9.88 -6.38 6.18
N ALA A 115 9.58 -5.98 4.96
CA ALA A 115 8.23 -5.63 4.53
C ALA A 115 7.27 -6.82 4.65
N HIS A 116 7.70 -8.00 4.23
CA HIS A 116 6.92 -9.24 4.38
C HIS A 116 6.71 -9.61 5.87
N ALA A 117 7.75 -9.49 6.69
CA ALA A 117 7.63 -9.74 8.12
C ALA A 117 6.68 -8.77 8.82
N PHE A 118 6.69 -7.48 8.44
CA PHE A 118 5.73 -6.50 8.91
C PHE A 118 4.29 -6.88 8.52
N TYR A 119 4.04 -7.19 7.25
CA TYR A 119 2.73 -7.63 6.76
C TYR A 119 2.23 -8.86 7.54
N LYS A 120 3.07 -9.88 7.68
CA LYS A 120 2.76 -11.08 8.45
C LYS A 120 2.43 -10.80 9.91
N CYS A 121 3.13 -9.85 10.53
CA CYS A 121 2.86 -9.43 11.90
C CYS A 121 1.51 -8.73 12.03
N ILE A 122 1.28 -7.66 11.25
CA ILE A 122 0.07 -6.85 11.37
C ILE A 122 -1.21 -7.65 11.05
N MET A 123 -1.13 -8.62 10.15
CA MET A 123 -2.22 -9.54 9.82
C MET A 123 -2.57 -10.52 10.95
N LYS A 124 -1.80 -10.58 12.03
CA LYS A 124 -2.09 -11.37 13.25
C LYS A 124 -2.59 -10.53 14.41
N THR A 125 -2.67 -9.21 14.25
CA THR A 125 -3.10 -8.29 15.31
C THR A 125 -4.61 -8.04 15.28
N LYS A 126 -5.10 -7.35 16.31
CA LYS A 126 -6.50 -6.85 16.35
C LYS A 126 -6.78 -5.76 15.31
N SER A 127 -5.76 -5.19 14.68
CA SER A 127 -5.89 -4.22 13.59
C SER A 127 -5.97 -4.89 12.20
N LYS A 128 -5.90 -6.21 12.11
CA LYS A 128 -5.88 -6.97 10.86
C LYS A 128 -6.96 -6.55 9.86
N LYS A 129 -8.21 -6.48 10.30
CA LYS A 129 -9.35 -6.15 9.43
C LYS A 129 -9.20 -4.75 8.83
N THR A 130 -8.93 -3.76 9.67
CA THR A 130 -8.76 -2.36 9.26
C THR A 130 -7.54 -2.17 8.39
N PHE A 131 -6.42 -2.81 8.75
CA PHE A 131 -5.22 -2.81 7.93
C PHE A 131 -5.47 -3.44 6.55
N LYS A 132 -6.16 -4.57 6.50
CA LYS A 132 -6.45 -5.26 5.22
C LYS A 132 -7.35 -4.43 4.32
N GLU A 133 -8.30 -3.71 4.87
CA GLU A 133 -9.15 -2.79 4.12
C GLU A 133 -8.33 -1.65 3.50
N GLU A 134 -7.45 -1.02 4.27
CA GLU A 134 -6.55 0.03 3.77
C GLU A 134 -5.54 -0.52 2.75
N PHE A 135 -5.00 -1.72 3.00
CA PHE A 135 -4.15 -2.42 2.03
C PHE A 135 -4.87 -2.65 0.71
N ASN A 136 -6.09 -3.18 0.73
CA ASN A 136 -6.87 -3.44 -0.48
C ASN A 136 -7.18 -2.16 -1.24
N LYS A 137 -7.48 -1.07 -0.54
CA LYS A 137 -7.70 0.24 -1.15
C LYS A 137 -6.48 0.72 -1.93
N ARG A 138 -5.27 0.57 -1.39
CA ARG A 138 -4.03 1.02 -2.02
C ARG A 138 -3.50 0.09 -3.09
N VAL A 139 -3.61 -1.21 -2.88
CA VAL A 139 -2.98 -2.26 -3.72
C VAL A 139 -3.96 -2.80 -4.76
N CYS A 140 -5.21 -3.02 -4.37
CA CYS A 140 -6.18 -3.73 -5.19
C CYS A 140 -7.09 -2.82 -6.01
N GLY A 141 -7.12 -1.53 -5.70
CA GLY A 141 -7.97 -0.53 -6.36
C GLY A 141 -9.45 -0.63 -5.98
N HIS A 142 -10.27 0.23 -6.56
CA HIS A 142 -11.70 0.34 -6.22
C HIS A 142 -12.56 -0.87 -6.63
N GLY A 143 -12.07 -1.75 -7.49
CA GLY A 143 -12.79 -2.97 -7.91
C GLY A 143 -12.99 -3.99 -6.80
N SER A 144 -12.19 -3.94 -5.75
CA SER A 144 -12.28 -4.88 -4.61
C SER A 144 -13.33 -4.47 -3.58
N ALA A 145 -13.73 -3.19 -3.55
CA ALA A 145 -14.72 -2.67 -2.60
C ALA A 145 -16.16 -3.04 -2.96
N MET A 146 -16.43 -3.40 -4.22
CA MET A 146 -17.80 -3.75 -4.66
C MET A 146 -18.24 -5.16 -4.24
N ASN A 147 -17.35 -6.04 -3.85
CA ASN A 147 -17.70 -7.41 -3.49
C ASN A 147 -18.10 -7.61 -2.02
N PHE A 148 -18.09 -6.54 -1.21
CA PHE A 148 -18.53 -6.61 0.18
C PHE A 148 -20.04 -6.38 0.38
N PHE A 149 -20.79 -5.98 -0.66
CA PHE A 149 -22.20 -5.64 -0.59
C PHE A 149 -23.14 -6.53 -1.44
N THR A 150 -22.66 -7.65 -1.94
CA THR A 150 -23.59 -8.68 -2.48
C THR A 150 -23.94 -9.66 -1.36
N PRO A 151 -25.24 -9.79 -1.05
CA PRO A 151 -25.74 -10.74 -0.04
C PRO A 151 -25.48 -12.18 -0.43
#